data_a1822bf7ad1c6246d03bc6cdd6c23d7e
#
_entry.id   a1822bf7ad1c6246d03bc6cdd6c23d7e
#
_cell.length_a   1.000
_cell.length_b   1.000
_cell.length_c   1.000
_cell.angle_alpha   90.00
_cell.angle_beta   90.00
_cell.angle_gamma   90.00
#
_symmetry.space_group_name_H-M   'P 1'
#
loop_
_entity.id
_entity.type
_entity.pdbx_description
1 polymer ?
#
loop_
_entity_poly.entity_id
_entity_poly.type
_entity_poly.pdbx_seq_one_letter_code
_entity_poly.pdbx_strand_id
1 'polypeptide(L)'
;LDSLRVDLIDKKISFDEITQYVSQDKDTRNNKGLMVNPQTGNSKFEMGQLPQDVAKVVADLKVGEISKPFVMTDERKNKEVVAIVKLKNRIDGHKANMSDDYQTLKAIVEEKKKTDILNEWLAKKQSETYIRIKEGWRNCEFKYDGWIKK
;
A
#
# COMPACT_ATOMS: atom_id res chain seq x y z
N LEU A 1 24.69 12.15 3.34
CA LEU A 1 23.41 12.60 2.73
C LEU A 1 23.22 14.11 2.75
N ASP A 2 23.83 14.83 3.72
CA ASP A 2 23.68 16.31 3.79
C ASP A 2 24.21 17.03 2.55
N SER A 3 25.39 16.64 2.06
CA SER A 3 25.95 17.20 0.81
C SER A 3 25.04 16.95 -0.40
N LEU A 4 24.50 15.74 -0.51
CA LEU A 4 23.55 15.39 -1.56
C LEU A 4 22.26 16.20 -1.46
N ARG A 5 21.79 16.46 -0.24
CA ARG A 5 20.62 17.30 -0.03
C ARG A 5 20.85 18.75 -0.49
N VAL A 6 22.03 19.30 -0.25
CA VAL A 6 22.39 20.63 -0.75
C VAL A 6 22.35 20.69 -2.28
N ASP A 7 22.95 19.71 -2.95
CA ASP A 7 22.96 19.64 -4.42
C ASP A 7 21.55 19.47 -5.01
N LEU A 8 20.67 18.75 -4.30
CA LEU A 8 19.25 18.62 -4.66
C LEU A 8 18.49 19.94 -4.51
N ILE A 9 18.72 20.68 -3.41
CA ILE A 9 18.07 21.99 -3.17
C ILE A 9 18.56 23.02 -4.20
N ASP A 10 19.85 23.03 -4.48
CA ASP A 10 20.48 23.89 -5.50
C ASP A 10 20.10 23.50 -6.95
N LYS A 11 19.30 22.43 -7.12
CA LYS A 11 18.91 21.89 -8.43
C LYS A 11 20.06 21.51 -9.35
N LYS A 12 21.23 21.22 -8.80
CA LYS A 12 22.39 20.72 -9.57
C LYS A 12 22.16 19.30 -10.09
N ILE A 13 21.37 18.54 -9.34
CA ILE A 13 20.99 17.16 -9.65
C ILE A 13 19.51 16.95 -9.35
N SER A 14 18.82 16.12 -10.11
CA SER A 14 17.42 15.80 -9.82
C SER A 14 17.31 14.70 -8.75
N PHE A 15 16.21 14.69 -8.00
CA PHE A 15 15.94 13.64 -7.02
C PHE A 15 15.85 12.26 -7.69
N ASP A 16 15.27 12.22 -8.88
CA ASP A 16 15.10 11.00 -9.68
C ASP A 16 16.46 10.40 -10.08
N GLU A 17 17.39 11.24 -10.53
CA GLU A 17 18.74 10.80 -10.91
C GLU A 17 19.55 10.32 -9.71
N ILE A 18 19.56 11.08 -8.62
CA ILE A 18 20.33 10.71 -7.44
C ILE A 18 19.86 9.38 -6.85
N THR A 19 18.54 9.12 -6.91
CA THR A 19 17.98 7.87 -6.42
C THR A 19 18.50 6.67 -7.20
N GLN A 20 18.63 6.77 -8.51
CA GLN A 20 19.15 5.68 -9.35
C GLN A 20 20.61 5.34 -9.05
N TYR A 21 21.43 6.35 -8.76
CA TYR A 21 22.88 6.15 -8.58
C TYR A 21 23.28 5.88 -7.12
N VAL A 22 22.58 6.46 -6.16
CA VAL A 22 22.99 6.47 -4.75
C VAL A 22 22.10 5.63 -3.85
N SER A 23 20.81 5.47 -4.17
CA SER A 23 19.89 4.74 -3.30
C SER A 23 20.28 3.27 -3.18
N GLN A 24 20.30 2.77 -1.95
CA GLN A 24 20.47 1.36 -1.62
C GLN A 24 19.13 0.61 -1.49
N ASP A 25 18.03 1.34 -1.57
CA ASP A 25 16.70 0.76 -1.57
C ASP A 25 16.37 0.18 -2.96
N LYS A 26 16.30 -1.15 -3.02
CA LYS A 26 16.07 -1.88 -4.28
C LYS A 26 14.64 -1.68 -4.82
N ASP A 27 13.69 -1.39 -3.96
CA ASP A 27 12.27 -1.30 -4.35
C ASP A 27 11.97 0.01 -5.06
N THR A 28 12.56 1.10 -4.59
CA THR A 28 12.31 2.43 -5.14
C THR A 28 13.39 2.92 -6.09
N ARG A 29 14.61 2.38 -6.01
CA ARG A 29 15.76 2.79 -6.83
C ARG A 29 15.45 2.77 -8.33
N ASN A 30 14.86 1.68 -8.83
CA ASN A 30 14.55 1.52 -10.24
C ASN A 30 13.25 2.27 -10.65
N ASN A 31 12.52 2.80 -9.67
CA ASN A 31 11.31 3.59 -9.85
C ASN A 31 11.52 5.07 -9.48
N LYS A 32 12.73 5.58 -9.70
CA LYS A 32 13.10 7.00 -9.46
C LYS A 32 12.81 7.47 -8.03
N GLY A 33 12.91 6.56 -7.05
CA GLY A 33 12.61 6.83 -5.65
C GLY A 33 11.13 6.84 -5.30
N LEU A 34 10.23 6.56 -6.25
CA LEU A 34 8.80 6.59 -6.02
C LEU A 34 8.37 5.37 -5.21
N MET A 35 7.82 5.59 -4.03
CA MET A 35 7.19 4.55 -3.23
C MET A 35 5.87 4.13 -3.86
N VAL A 36 5.60 2.83 -3.86
CA VAL A 36 4.35 2.25 -4.36
C VAL A 36 3.62 1.57 -3.20
N ASN A 37 2.36 1.93 -3.02
CA ASN A 37 1.49 1.31 -2.03
C ASN A 37 1.14 -0.12 -2.48
N PRO A 38 1.53 -1.16 -1.72
CA PRO A 38 1.31 -2.54 -2.13
C PRO A 38 -0.17 -2.94 -2.16
N GLN A 39 -1.04 -2.21 -1.46
CA GLN A 39 -2.48 -2.50 -1.42
C GLN A 39 -3.22 -1.95 -2.65
N THR A 40 -2.79 -0.79 -3.14
CA THR A 40 -3.49 -0.08 -4.23
C THR A 40 -2.73 -0.08 -5.54
N GLY A 41 -1.44 -0.43 -5.51
CA GLY A 41 -0.56 -0.41 -6.68
C GLY A 41 -0.22 0.99 -7.21
N ASN A 42 -0.59 2.04 -6.49
CA ASN A 42 -0.30 3.43 -6.85
C ASN A 42 0.71 4.08 -5.89
N SER A 43 1.09 5.31 -6.14
CA SER A 43 2.04 6.06 -5.30
C SER A 43 1.37 6.96 -4.25
N LYS A 44 0.08 6.77 -4.01
CA LYS A 44 -0.67 7.51 -2.99
C LYS A 44 -0.72 6.69 -1.70
N PHE A 45 -0.48 7.34 -0.57
CA PHE A 45 -0.53 6.72 0.75
C PHE A 45 -1.38 7.56 1.68
N GLU A 46 -2.18 6.94 2.48
CA GLU A 46 -2.71 7.57 3.69
C GLU A 46 -1.59 7.66 4.73
N MET A 47 -1.63 8.67 5.59
CA MET A 47 -0.59 8.87 6.60
C MET A 47 -0.36 7.64 7.48
N GLY A 48 -1.42 6.91 7.81
CA GLY A 48 -1.34 5.67 8.60
C GLY A 48 -0.76 4.46 7.87
N GLN A 49 -0.61 4.52 6.54
CA GLN A 49 -0.02 3.45 5.72
C GLN A 49 1.48 3.64 5.50
N LEU A 50 2.01 4.82 5.84
CA LEU A 50 3.44 5.07 5.76
C LEU A 50 4.18 4.48 6.97
N PRO A 51 5.45 4.05 6.80
CA PRO A 51 6.31 3.74 7.95
C PRO A 51 6.33 4.92 8.93
N GLN A 52 6.27 4.64 10.22
CA GLN A 52 6.08 5.66 11.24
C GLN A 52 7.11 6.80 11.19
N ASP A 53 8.37 6.45 10.92
CA ASP A 53 9.46 7.44 10.83
C ASP A 53 9.30 8.34 9.59
N VAL A 54 8.86 7.76 8.46
CA VAL A 54 8.57 8.51 7.24
C VAL A 54 7.35 9.42 7.45
N ALA A 55 6.28 8.91 8.06
CA ALA A 55 5.06 9.67 8.33
C ALA A 55 5.34 10.93 9.17
N LYS A 56 6.13 10.81 10.24
CA LYS A 56 6.54 11.95 11.07
C LYS A 56 7.25 13.04 10.26
N VAL A 57 8.18 12.63 9.42
CA VAL A 57 8.96 13.59 8.61
C VAL A 57 8.11 14.23 7.53
N VAL A 58 7.25 13.45 6.86
CA VAL A 58 6.38 13.94 5.79
C VAL A 58 5.30 14.89 6.31
N ALA A 59 4.85 14.72 7.58
CA ALA A 59 3.85 15.61 8.18
C ALA A 59 4.26 17.10 8.10
N ASP A 60 5.52 17.39 8.35
CA ASP A 60 6.07 18.75 8.40
C ASP A 60 6.54 19.29 7.04
N LEU A 61 6.63 18.45 6.00
CA LEU A 61 7.11 18.84 4.69
C LEU A 61 6.04 19.59 3.87
N LYS A 62 6.46 20.59 3.13
CA LYS A 62 5.66 21.20 2.06
C LYS A 62 5.77 20.41 0.76
N VAL A 63 4.79 20.54 -0.11
CA VAL A 63 4.84 19.92 -1.45
C VAL A 63 6.06 20.41 -2.23
N GLY A 64 6.82 19.48 -2.76
CA GLY A 64 8.09 19.71 -3.45
C GLY A 64 9.31 19.77 -2.54
N GLU A 65 9.14 19.83 -1.22
CA GLU A 65 10.22 19.93 -0.26
C GLU A 65 10.94 18.59 -0.04
N ILE A 66 12.24 18.68 0.26
CA ILE A 66 13.10 17.54 0.58
C ILE A 66 13.46 17.59 2.05
N SER A 67 13.24 16.48 2.76
CA SER A 67 13.54 16.37 4.19
C SER A 67 15.04 16.54 4.49
N LYS A 68 15.35 16.81 5.75
CA LYS A 68 16.68 16.53 6.30
C LYS A 68 16.91 15.03 6.34
N PRO A 69 18.17 14.55 6.33
CA PRO A 69 18.45 13.15 6.59
C PRO A 69 17.88 12.73 7.95
N PHE A 70 17.22 11.59 8.00
CA PHE A 70 16.68 11.00 9.22
C PHE A 70 16.95 9.50 9.27
N VAL A 71 16.96 8.95 10.47
CA VAL A 71 17.11 7.51 10.69
C VAL A 71 15.74 6.86 10.64
N MET A 72 15.65 5.74 9.93
CA MET A 72 14.47 4.89 9.91
C MET A 72 14.88 3.42 9.96
N THR A 73 13.96 2.56 10.35
CA THR A 73 14.19 1.11 10.33
C THR A 73 13.74 0.52 9.00
N ASP A 74 14.67 -0.15 8.30
CA ASP A 74 14.31 -1.02 7.18
C ASP A 74 13.71 -2.32 7.74
N GLU A 75 12.38 -2.43 7.73
CA GLU A 75 11.64 -3.55 8.32
C GLU A 75 12.04 -4.91 7.72
N ARG A 76 12.46 -4.95 6.44
CA ARG A 76 12.84 -6.20 5.78
C ARG A 76 14.19 -6.71 6.25
N LYS A 77 15.12 -5.81 6.52
CA LYS A 77 16.47 -6.15 6.95
C LYS A 77 16.65 -6.04 8.45
N ASN A 78 15.65 -5.50 9.15
CA ASN A 78 15.70 -5.15 10.57
C ASN A 78 16.97 -4.37 10.92
N LYS A 79 17.27 -3.33 10.12
CA LYS A 79 18.46 -2.48 10.26
C LYS A 79 18.07 -1.02 10.20
N GLU A 80 18.76 -0.21 10.97
CA GLU A 80 18.69 1.24 10.84
C GLU A 80 19.38 1.70 9.55
N VAL A 81 18.70 2.58 8.83
CA VAL A 81 19.18 3.21 7.62
C VAL A 81 18.94 4.71 7.70
N VAL A 82 19.76 5.48 7.00
CA VAL A 82 19.56 6.92 6.89
C VAL A 82 18.87 7.21 5.56
N ALA A 83 17.77 7.93 5.63
CA ALA A 83 16.94 8.25 4.47
C ALA A 83 16.73 9.76 4.31
N ILE A 84 16.42 10.18 3.10
CA ILE A 84 15.81 11.46 2.75
C ILE A 84 14.57 11.19 1.94
N VAL A 85 13.54 11.99 2.14
CA VAL A 85 12.28 11.89 1.40
C VAL A 85 11.93 13.22 0.74
N LYS A 86 11.25 13.16 -0.41
CA LYS A 86 10.68 14.31 -1.09
C LYS A 86 9.17 14.15 -1.15
N LEU A 87 8.45 15.14 -0.65
CA LEU A 87 7.00 15.18 -0.78
C LEU A 87 6.62 15.65 -2.18
N LYS A 88 6.12 14.73 -3.00
CA LYS A 88 5.77 15.04 -4.39
C LYS A 88 4.42 15.75 -4.50
N ASN A 89 3.44 15.30 -3.73
CA ASN A 89 2.10 15.86 -3.69
C ASN A 89 1.44 15.61 -2.33
N ARG A 90 0.46 16.43 -1.98
CA ARG A 90 -0.40 16.26 -0.80
C ARG A 90 -1.84 16.45 -1.24
N ILE A 91 -2.69 15.51 -0.87
CA ILE A 91 -4.12 15.57 -1.13
C ILE A 91 -4.80 15.67 0.23
N ASP A 92 -5.54 16.75 0.44
CA ASP A 92 -6.30 16.93 1.67
C ASP A 92 -7.46 15.96 1.75
N GLY A 93 -7.95 15.69 2.96
CA GLY A 93 -9.10 14.82 3.17
C GLY A 93 -10.32 15.31 2.39
N HIS A 94 -10.89 14.45 1.58
CA HIS A 94 -12.05 14.75 0.73
C HIS A 94 -12.99 13.55 0.66
N LYS A 95 -14.21 13.76 0.19
CA LYS A 95 -15.10 12.64 -0.14
C LYS A 95 -14.57 11.93 -1.37
N ALA A 96 -14.55 10.58 -1.30
CA ALA A 96 -14.07 9.76 -2.41
C ALA A 96 -14.73 10.15 -3.73
N ASN A 97 -13.92 10.34 -4.75
CA ASN A 97 -14.34 10.73 -6.09
C ASN A 97 -13.60 9.95 -7.18
N MET A 98 -14.17 9.92 -8.38
CA MET A 98 -13.62 9.14 -9.49
C MET A 98 -12.32 9.70 -10.07
N SER A 99 -12.02 10.98 -9.86
CA SER A 99 -10.80 11.60 -10.40
C SER A 99 -9.57 11.24 -9.56
N ASP A 100 -9.69 11.31 -8.24
CA ASP A 100 -8.57 11.14 -7.32
C ASP A 100 -8.43 9.72 -6.80
N ASP A 101 -9.56 9.02 -6.62
CA ASP A 101 -9.62 7.74 -5.91
C ASP A 101 -9.97 6.56 -6.82
N TYR A 102 -9.94 6.73 -8.14
CA TYR A 102 -10.36 5.70 -9.10
C TYR A 102 -9.77 4.32 -8.81
N GLN A 103 -8.47 4.23 -8.54
CA GLN A 103 -7.81 2.93 -8.30
C GLN A 103 -8.28 2.27 -7.01
N THR A 104 -8.49 3.05 -5.96
CA THR A 104 -9.00 2.58 -4.67
C THR A 104 -10.45 2.09 -4.83
N LEU A 105 -11.30 2.89 -5.46
CA LEU A 105 -12.70 2.53 -5.72
C LEU A 105 -12.80 1.30 -6.62
N LYS A 106 -11.97 1.23 -7.66
CA LYS A 106 -11.88 0.06 -8.54
C LYS A 106 -11.52 -1.20 -7.75
N ALA A 107 -10.48 -1.15 -6.90
CA ALA A 107 -10.05 -2.29 -6.11
C ALA A 107 -11.17 -2.78 -5.17
N ILE A 108 -11.90 -1.87 -4.53
CA ILE A 108 -13.05 -2.21 -3.66
C ILE A 108 -14.15 -2.93 -4.46
N VAL A 109 -14.49 -2.40 -5.64
CA VAL A 109 -15.53 -3.00 -6.49
C VAL A 109 -15.10 -4.35 -7.04
N GLU A 110 -13.84 -4.50 -7.44
CA GLU A 110 -13.28 -5.77 -7.92
C GLU A 110 -13.31 -6.84 -6.82
N GLU A 111 -12.92 -6.49 -5.59
CA GLU A 111 -12.95 -7.43 -4.47
C GLU A 111 -14.38 -7.84 -4.12
N LYS A 112 -15.32 -6.90 -4.12
CA LYS A 112 -16.74 -7.22 -3.94
C LYS A 112 -17.23 -8.18 -5.01
N LYS A 113 -16.97 -7.91 -6.29
CA LYS A 113 -17.37 -8.80 -7.39
C LYS A 113 -16.77 -10.20 -7.28
N LYS A 114 -15.49 -10.30 -6.90
CA LYS A 114 -14.84 -11.61 -6.67
C LYS A 114 -15.56 -12.39 -5.56
N THR A 115 -15.89 -11.71 -4.48
CA THR A 115 -16.62 -12.32 -3.35
C THR A 115 -18.02 -12.78 -3.78
N ASP A 116 -18.76 -11.96 -4.53
CA ASP A 116 -20.09 -12.29 -5.01
C ASP A 116 -20.04 -13.52 -5.95
N ILE A 117 -19.11 -13.52 -6.92
CA ILE A 117 -18.91 -14.65 -7.84
C ILE A 117 -18.53 -15.93 -7.07
N LEU A 118 -17.66 -15.82 -6.07
CA LEU A 118 -17.29 -16.96 -5.24
C LEU A 118 -18.48 -17.53 -4.46
N ASN A 119 -19.30 -16.65 -3.88
CA ASN A 119 -20.50 -17.06 -3.15
C ASN A 119 -21.52 -17.75 -4.06
N GLU A 120 -21.77 -17.22 -5.25
CA GLU A 120 -22.64 -17.84 -6.25
C GLU A 120 -22.11 -19.22 -6.68
N TRP A 121 -20.82 -19.30 -6.98
CA TRP A 121 -20.18 -20.57 -7.33
C TRP A 121 -20.25 -21.60 -6.21
N LEU A 122 -20.00 -21.18 -4.94
CA LEU A 122 -20.13 -22.05 -3.77
C LEU A 122 -21.57 -22.56 -3.61
N ALA A 123 -22.55 -21.68 -3.67
CA ALA A 123 -23.96 -22.05 -3.56
C ALA A 123 -24.37 -23.09 -4.64
N LYS A 124 -23.90 -22.87 -5.89
CA LYS A 124 -24.12 -23.84 -6.97
C LYS A 124 -23.43 -25.16 -6.68
N LYS A 125 -22.16 -25.16 -6.27
CA LYS A 125 -21.43 -26.39 -5.95
C LYS A 125 -22.01 -27.14 -4.76
N GLN A 126 -22.46 -26.45 -3.73
CA GLN A 126 -23.16 -27.05 -2.58
C GLN A 126 -24.45 -27.74 -3.00
N SER A 127 -25.21 -27.18 -3.97
CA SER A 127 -26.45 -27.81 -4.46
C SER A 127 -26.20 -29.06 -5.30
N GLU A 128 -25.12 -29.05 -6.10
CA GLU A 128 -24.75 -30.13 -7.02
C GLU A 128 -23.95 -31.27 -6.36
N THR A 129 -23.38 -31.04 -5.18
CA THR A 129 -22.45 -31.97 -4.54
C THR A 129 -23.10 -32.65 -3.33
N TYR A 130 -22.86 -33.97 -3.18
CA TYR A 130 -23.23 -34.67 -1.97
C TYR A 130 -22.25 -34.31 -0.84
N ILE A 131 -22.76 -33.72 0.23
CA ILE A 131 -21.97 -33.29 1.39
C ILE A 131 -22.52 -33.95 2.63
N ARG A 132 -21.65 -34.68 3.36
CA ARG A 132 -21.98 -35.28 4.66
C ARG A 132 -21.08 -34.70 5.75
N ILE A 133 -21.69 -33.94 6.67
CA ILE A 133 -21.02 -33.41 7.85
C ILE A 133 -21.36 -34.31 9.05
N LYS A 134 -20.33 -34.78 9.76
CA LYS A 134 -20.51 -35.60 10.97
C LYS A 134 -21.22 -34.76 12.05
N GLU A 135 -22.05 -35.40 12.88
CA GLU A 135 -22.90 -34.71 13.86
C GLU A 135 -22.13 -33.76 14.79
N GLY A 136 -20.97 -34.15 15.28
CA GLY A 136 -20.14 -33.31 16.14
C GLY A 136 -19.63 -32.00 15.50
N TRP A 137 -19.75 -31.83 14.17
CA TRP A 137 -19.29 -30.65 13.42
C TRP A 137 -20.44 -29.83 12.84
N ARG A 138 -21.69 -30.24 13.05
CA ARG A 138 -22.86 -29.53 12.48
C ARG A 138 -23.14 -28.20 13.15
N ASN A 139 -22.70 -28.02 14.38
CA ASN A 139 -22.95 -26.81 15.16
C ASN A 139 -21.79 -25.79 15.07
N CYS A 140 -20.84 -25.99 14.15
CA CYS A 140 -19.75 -25.05 13.91
C CYS A 140 -20.24 -23.84 13.11
N GLU A 141 -19.70 -22.66 13.39
CA GLU A 141 -19.83 -21.51 12.50
C GLU A 141 -19.03 -21.76 11.22
N PHE A 142 -19.74 -21.87 10.12
CA PHE A 142 -19.12 -21.98 8.81
C PHE A 142 -18.92 -20.60 8.20
N LYS A 143 -17.78 -20.36 7.59
CA LYS A 143 -17.47 -19.10 6.88
C LYS A 143 -18.48 -18.80 5.76
N TYR A 144 -19.08 -19.82 5.17
CA TYR A 144 -20.09 -19.70 4.12
C TYR A 144 -21.32 -20.52 4.53
N ASP A 145 -22.49 -19.98 4.25
CA ASP A 145 -23.76 -20.64 4.54
C ASP A 145 -24.04 -21.82 3.58
N GLY A 146 -25.00 -22.67 3.92
CA GLY A 146 -25.50 -23.73 3.02
C GLY A 146 -24.80 -25.08 3.10
N TRP A 147 -23.82 -25.26 4.00
CA TRP A 147 -23.17 -26.57 4.20
C TRP A 147 -24.07 -27.62 4.86
N ILE A 148 -25.02 -27.21 5.68
CA ILE A 148 -25.99 -28.09 6.32
C ILE A 148 -27.31 -27.97 5.58
N LYS A 149 -27.64 -29.02 4.82
CA LYS A 149 -28.98 -29.11 4.22
C LYS A 149 -29.98 -29.48 5.31
N LYS A 150 -31.05 -28.69 5.44
CA LYS A 150 -32.20 -28.97 6.32
C LYS A 150 -32.97 -30.15 5.78
#